data_9a055f5ddfc32b0ae632916146df413f
#
_entry.id   9a055f5ddfc32b0ae632916146df413f
#
_cell.length_a   1.000
_cell.length_b   1.000
_cell.length_c   1.000
_cell.angle_alpha   90.00
_cell.angle_beta   90.00
_cell.angle_gamma   90.00
#
_symmetry.space_group_name_H-M   'P 1'
#
loop_
_entity.id
_entity.type
_entity.pdbx_description
1 polymer ?
#
loop_
_entity_poly.entity_id
_entity_poly.type
_entity_poly.pdbx_seq_one_letter_code
_entity_poly.pdbx_strand_id
1 'polypeptide(L)'
;MELRLPAIKGIGGAPLYLIDRFDEGRSIYDIDFDFVEGADRQPPGHGFKLIDHLTHNVYKGRMAYWGGFYERIFNFREIRRFDIKGEYTSLTSRALTAPDGLIRIPLNEEAGQA
;
A
#
# COMPACT_ATOMS: atom_id res chain seq x y z
N MET A 1 4.06 26.12 3.30
CA MET A 1 4.44 25.77 1.91
C MET A 1 3.96 24.36 1.66
N GLU A 2 3.15 24.18 0.66
CA GLU A 2 2.67 22.83 0.28
C GLU A 2 3.65 22.17 -0.68
N LEU A 3 3.91 20.88 -0.43
CA LEU A 3 4.60 20.05 -1.40
C LEU A 3 3.68 19.74 -2.57
N ARG A 4 4.19 19.93 -3.78
CA ARG A 4 3.53 19.41 -4.98
C ARG A 4 4.08 18.03 -5.27
N LEU A 5 3.35 17.00 -4.86
CA LEU A 5 3.72 15.61 -5.08
C LEU A 5 3.00 15.07 -6.32
N PRO A 6 3.72 14.50 -7.28
CA PRO A 6 3.07 13.76 -8.34
C PRO A 6 2.32 12.57 -7.74
N ALA A 7 1.13 12.33 -8.24
CA ALA A 7 0.28 11.25 -7.76
C ALA A 7 -0.45 10.59 -8.92
N ILE A 8 -0.72 9.32 -8.78
CA ILE A 8 -1.59 8.58 -9.70
C ILE A 8 -2.77 8.00 -8.91
N LYS A 9 -3.86 7.79 -9.60
CA LYS A 9 -5.09 7.29 -9.00
C LYS A 9 -5.01 5.77 -8.85
N GLY A 10 -5.04 5.30 -7.62
CA GLY A 10 -5.01 3.88 -7.27
C GLY A 10 -6.39 3.31 -6.97
N ILE A 11 -6.38 2.17 -6.32
CA ILE A 11 -7.58 1.39 -5.95
C ILE A 11 -8.54 2.24 -5.12
N GLY A 12 -9.81 2.23 -5.49
CA GLY A 12 -10.86 2.95 -4.78
C GLY A 12 -10.71 4.47 -4.84
N GLY A 13 -9.91 5.00 -5.76
CA GLY A 13 -9.62 6.42 -5.86
C GLY A 13 -8.54 6.91 -4.91
N ALA A 14 -7.92 6.05 -4.13
CA ALA A 14 -6.81 6.42 -3.27
C ALA A 14 -5.61 6.90 -4.10
N PRO A 15 -5.07 8.09 -3.83
CA PRO A 15 -3.90 8.57 -4.55
C PRO A 15 -2.65 7.81 -4.12
N LEU A 16 -1.82 7.47 -5.09
CA LEU A 16 -0.47 6.96 -4.87
C LEU A 16 0.51 8.09 -5.11
N TYR A 17 1.10 8.61 -4.06
CA TYR A 17 2.08 9.68 -4.14
C TYR A 17 3.47 9.13 -4.44
N LEU A 18 4.18 9.77 -5.36
CA LEU A 18 5.57 9.45 -5.67
C LEU A 18 6.46 10.42 -4.91
N ILE A 19 7.08 9.92 -3.84
CA ILE A 19 7.87 10.75 -2.93
C ILE A 19 9.35 10.48 -3.19
N ASP A 20 10.07 11.52 -3.61
CA ASP A 20 11.50 11.47 -3.93
C ASP A 20 12.39 12.24 -2.95
N ARG A 21 11.77 12.87 -1.90
CA ARG A 21 12.45 13.75 -0.97
C ARG A 21 12.31 13.27 0.47
N PHE A 22 12.95 12.17 0.80
CA PHE A 22 12.85 11.59 2.14
C PHE A 22 14.20 11.42 2.87
N ASP A 23 15.34 11.60 2.20
CA ASP A 23 16.68 11.40 2.76
C ASP A 23 17.50 12.69 2.94
N GLU A 24 16.87 13.85 2.82
CA GLU A 24 17.57 15.14 2.84
C GLU A 24 17.54 15.84 4.22
N GLY A 25 17.42 15.06 5.30
CA GLY A 25 17.32 15.60 6.65
C GLY A 25 15.99 16.27 7.00
N ARG A 26 15.03 16.25 6.07
CA ARG A 26 13.64 16.70 6.27
C ARG A 26 12.68 15.67 5.72
N SER A 27 11.54 15.52 6.39
CA SER A 27 10.45 14.70 5.89
C SER A 27 9.37 15.57 5.26
N ILE A 28 8.47 14.95 4.48
CA ILE A 28 7.28 15.64 3.97
C ILE A 28 6.43 16.22 5.10
N TYR A 29 6.47 15.61 6.27
CA TYR A 29 5.73 16.07 7.44
C TYR A 29 6.23 17.39 7.99
N ASP A 30 7.50 17.75 7.78
CA ASP A 30 8.04 19.04 8.18
C ASP A 30 7.55 20.19 7.28
N ILE A 31 7.05 19.87 6.10
CA ILE A 31 6.64 20.88 5.10
C ILE A 31 5.13 21.08 5.11
N ASP A 32 4.35 19.99 5.08
CA ASP A 32 2.90 20.05 4.91
C ASP A 32 2.11 19.96 6.21
N PHE A 33 2.76 19.71 7.35
CA PHE A 33 2.10 19.52 8.63
C PHE A 33 2.70 20.40 9.70
N ASP A 34 1.85 20.89 10.58
CA ASP A 34 2.27 21.56 11.81
C ASP A 34 2.28 20.52 12.95
N PHE A 35 3.43 20.35 13.58
CA PHE A 35 3.54 19.44 14.71
C PHE A 35 2.83 20.02 15.94
N VAL A 36 2.19 19.17 16.72
CA VAL A 36 1.56 19.57 17.99
C VAL A 36 2.64 20.11 18.92
N GLU A 37 2.42 21.30 19.45
CA GLU A 37 3.34 21.96 20.36
C GLU A 37 3.58 21.11 21.62
N GLY A 38 4.85 20.94 21.99
CA GLY A 38 5.22 20.13 23.15
C GLY A 38 5.18 18.62 22.96
N ALA A 39 4.73 18.13 21.81
CA ALA A 39 4.76 16.70 21.52
C ALA A 39 6.18 16.20 21.24
N ASP A 40 6.51 15.01 21.76
CA ASP A 40 7.76 14.34 21.42
C ASP A 40 7.68 13.84 19.97
N ARG A 41 8.54 14.35 19.10
CA ARG A 41 8.60 13.97 17.69
C ARG A 41 9.28 12.62 17.45
N GLN A 42 9.97 12.08 18.46
CA GLN A 42 10.63 10.78 18.41
C GLN A 42 10.36 10.01 19.70
N PRO A 43 9.07 9.68 19.96
CA PRO A 43 8.73 8.96 21.17
C PRO A 43 9.35 7.56 21.18
N PRO A 44 9.61 6.99 22.36
CA PRO A 44 10.05 5.60 22.44
C PRO A 44 8.98 4.68 21.84
N GLY A 45 9.40 3.78 20.98
CA GLY A 45 8.50 2.84 20.33
C GLY A 45 8.20 1.61 21.17
N HIS A 46 7.32 0.76 20.65
CA HIS A 46 6.94 -0.50 21.27
C HIS A 46 7.58 -1.72 20.58
N GLY A 47 8.68 -1.51 19.86
CA GLY A 47 9.41 -2.58 19.18
C GLY A 47 8.99 -2.85 17.74
N PHE A 48 7.98 -2.16 17.23
CA PHE A 48 7.63 -2.24 15.80
C PHE A 48 8.68 -1.54 14.96
N LYS A 49 9.16 -2.20 13.92
CA LYS A 49 10.27 -1.68 13.09
C LYS A 49 9.95 -1.61 11.60
N LEU A 50 8.98 -2.40 11.14
CA LEU A 50 8.73 -2.59 9.73
C LEU A 50 7.25 -2.78 9.46
N ILE A 51 6.75 -2.14 8.42
CA ILE A 51 5.45 -2.47 7.83
C ILE A 51 5.72 -3.56 6.79
N ASP A 52 5.24 -4.78 7.06
CA ASP A 52 5.50 -5.93 6.18
C ASP A 52 4.76 -5.82 4.86
N HIS A 53 3.48 -5.50 4.91
CA HIS A 53 2.65 -5.38 3.71
C HIS A 53 1.43 -4.49 3.96
N LEU A 54 0.86 -4.01 2.87
CA LEU A 54 -0.38 -3.23 2.85
C LEU A 54 -1.38 -3.93 1.94
N THR A 55 -2.41 -4.51 2.53
CA THR A 55 -3.44 -5.24 1.78
C THR A 55 -4.48 -4.28 1.20
N HIS A 56 -4.85 -4.48 -0.06
CA HIS A 56 -5.91 -3.74 -0.72
C HIS A 56 -7.05 -4.67 -1.10
N ASN A 57 -8.26 -4.30 -0.74
CA ASN A 57 -9.46 -4.96 -1.22
C ASN A 57 -9.90 -4.34 -2.54
N VAL A 58 -10.15 -5.18 -3.52
CA VAL A 58 -10.63 -4.76 -4.84
C VAL A 58 -12.06 -5.23 -5.06
N TYR A 59 -12.80 -4.51 -5.88
CA TYR A 59 -14.14 -4.95 -6.27
C TYR A 59 -14.09 -6.26 -7.05
N LYS A 60 -15.12 -7.06 -6.87
CA LYS A 60 -15.29 -8.33 -7.60
C LYS A 60 -15.13 -8.14 -9.11
N GLY A 61 -14.32 -9.01 -9.71
CA GLY A 61 -13.97 -8.93 -11.13
C GLY A 61 -12.85 -7.95 -11.47
N ARG A 62 -12.25 -7.27 -10.49
CA ARG A 62 -11.24 -6.24 -10.74
C ARG A 62 -9.80 -6.66 -10.38
N MET A 63 -9.61 -7.87 -9.88
CA MET A 63 -8.29 -8.38 -9.48
C MET A 63 -7.26 -8.31 -10.62
N ALA A 64 -7.62 -8.78 -11.79
CA ALA A 64 -6.71 -8.78 -12.94
C ALA A 64 -6.34 -7.35 -13.38
N TYR A 65 -7.28 -6.43 -13.31
CA TYR A 65 -7.04 -5.02 -13.64
C TYR A 65 -5.99 -4.40 -12.70
N TRP A 66 -6.20 -4.54 -11.40
CA TRP A 66 -5.30 -3.93 -10.42
C TRP A 66 -3.96 -4.66 -10.29
N GLY A 67 -3.96 -5.98 -10.44
CA GLY A 67 -2.71 -6.75 -10.56
C GLY A 67 -1.88 -6.28 -11.75
N GLY A 68 -2.52 -6.15 -12.91
CA GLY A 68 -1.88 -5.61 -14.11
C GLY A 68 -1.40 -4.17 -13.97
N PHE A 69 -2.14 -3.34 -13.24
CA PHE A 69 -1.75 -1.97 -12.92
C PHE A 69 -0.39 -1.93 -12.21
N TYR A 70 -0.24 -2.67 -11.11
CA TYR A 70 1.02 -2.72 -10.37
C TYR A 70 2.15 -3.36 -11.17
N GLU A 71 1.85 -4.39 -11.97
CA GLU A 71 2.84 -5.04 -12.83
C GLU A 71 3.37 -4.09 -13.91
N ARG A 72 2.48 -3.35 -14.58
CA ARG A 72 2.86 -2.48 -15.71
C ARG A 72 3.53 -1.19 -15.25
N ILE A 73 3.03 -0.56 -14.19
CA ILE A 73 3.52 0.75 -13.76
C ILE A 73 4.74 0.61 -12.85
N PHE A 74 4.72 -0.34 -11.93
CA PHE A 74 5.75 -0.48 -10.90
C PHE A 74 6.59 -1.73 -11.02
N ASN A 75 6.39 -2.51 -12.06
CA ASN A 75 7.10 -3.77 -12.28
C ASN A 75 6.97 -4.78 -11.14
N PHE A 76 5.84 -4.77 -10.45
CA PHE A 76 5.54 -5.75 -9.42
C PHE A 76 5.36 -7.14 -10.04
N ARG A 77 5.57 -8.18 -9.24
CA ARG A 77 5.36 -9.58 -9.62
C ARG A 77 4.47 -10.28 -8.61
N GLU A 78 3.59 -11.14 -9.09
CA GLU A 78 2.85 -12.05 -8.24
C GLU A 78 3.80 -13.12 -7.71
N ILE A 79 3.94 -13.21 -6.39
CA ILE A 79 4.78 -14.22 -5.74
C ILE A 79 3.95 -15.37 -5.19
N ARG A 80 2.66 -15.14 -4.92
CA ARG A 80 1.78 -16.16 -4.35
C ARG A 80 0.32 -15.82 -4.56
N ARG A 81 -0.51 -16.87 -4.69
CA ARG A 81 -1.97 -16.76 -4.75
C ARG A 81 -2.58 -17.63 -3.66
N PHE A 82 -3.63 -17.13 -3.04
CA PHE A 82 -4.39 -17.84 -2.01
C PHE A 82 -5.87 -17.82 -2.36
N ASP A 83 -6.53 -18.97 -2.19
CA ASP A 83 -7.98 -19.07 -2.17
C ASP A 83 -8.39 -19.41 -0.74
N ILE A 84 -9.00 -18.44 -0.05
CA ILE A 84 -9.39 -18.56 1.34
C ILE A 84 -10.89 -18.79 1.38
N LYS A 85 -11.30 -19.95 1.91
CA LYS A 85 -12.71 -20.33 2.09
C LYS A 85 -13.06 -20.23 3.56
N GLY A 86 -14.00 -19.35 3.89
CA GLY A 86 -14.64 -19.31 5.20
C GLY A 86 -15.97 -20.07 5.20
N GLU A 87 -16.63 -20.09 6.32
CA GLU A 87 -17.93 -20.76 6.46
C GLU A 87 -19.02 -20.15 5.59
N TYR A 88 -19.01 -18.82 5.45
CA TYR A 88 -20.04 -18.08 4.73
C TYR A 88 -19.52 -17.27 3.55
N THR A 89 -18.24 -16.99 3.54
CA THR A 89 -17.59 -16.15 2.52
C THR A 89 -16.26 -16.74 2.11
N SER A 90 -15.87 -16.42 0.89
CA SER A 90 -14.56 -16.78 0.39
C SER A 90 -13.89 -15.57 -0.26
N LEU A 91 -12.58 -15.57 -0.30
CA LEU A 91 -11.82 -14.56 -1.00
C LEU A 91 -10.63 -15.17 -1.72
N THR A 92 -10.23 -14.54 -2.82
CA THR A 92 -8.99 -14.80 -3.51
C THR A 92 -8.01 -13.70 -3.19
N SER A 93 -6.79 -14.06 -2.84
CA SER A 93 -5.71 -13.12 -2.58
C SER A 93 -4.53 -13.38 -3.53
N ARG A 94 -4.02 -12.31 -4.13
CA ARG A 94 -2.80 -12.32 -4.92
C ARG A 94 -1.75 -11.47 -4.23
N ALA A 95 -0.66 -12.07 -3.81
CA ALA A 95 0.44 -11.34 -3.18
C ALA A 95 1.39 -10.82 -4.26
N LEU A 96 1.44 -9.50 -4.40
CA LEU A 96 2.34 -8.81 -5.32
C LEU A 96 3.53 -8.24 -4.54
N THR A 97 4.70 -8.26 -5.15
CA THR A 97 5.89 -7.64 -4.56
C THR A 97 6.64 -6.79 -5.58
N ALA A 98 7.24 -5.72 -5.09
CA ALA A 98 8.15 -4.88 -5.87
C ALA A 98 9.42 -5.64 -6.26
N PRO A 99 10.16 -5.18 -7.29
CA PRO A 99 11.39 -5.84 -7.73
C PRO A 99 12.45 -6.04 -6.66
N ASP A 100 12.54 -5.11 -5.70
CA ASP A 100 13.47 -5.19 -4.57
C ASP A 100 12.95 -6.05 -3.40
N GLY A 101 11.71 -6.50 -3.47
CA GLY A 101 11.09 -7.29 -2.41
C GLY A 101 10.68 -6.51 -1.15
N LEU A 102 10.87 -5.19 -1.13
CA LEU A 102 10.62 -4.37 0.07
C LEU A 102 9.18 -3.87 0.17
N ILE A 103 8.49 -3.72 -0.94
CA ILE A 103 7.10 -3.30 -0.96
C ILE A 103 6.25 -4.49 -1.38
N ARG A 104 5.32 -4.87 -0.52
CA ARG A 104 4.43 -6.01 -0.72
C ARG A 104 2.99 -5.55 -0.61
N ILE A 105 2.21 -5.83 -1.64
CA ILE A 105 0.81 -5.42 -1.73
C ILE A 105 -0.04 -6.64 -2.10
N PRO A 106 -0.62 -7.34 -1.12
CA PRO A 106 -1.64 -8.34 -1.39
C PRO A 106 -2.93 -7.66 -1.87
N LEU A 107 -3.52 -8.21 -2.92
CA LEU A 107 -4.84 -7.80 -3.41
C LEU A 107 -5.85 -8.86 -3.03
N ASN A 108 -6.92 -8.45 -2.37
CA ASN A 108 -8.01 -9.33 -1.98
C ASN A 108 -9.26 -9.04 -2.80
N GLU A 109 -9.89 -10.08 -3.29
CA GLU A 109 -11.15 -10.02 -4.01
C GLU A 109 -12.13 -11.01 -3.43
N GLU A 110 -13.37 -10.57 -3.23
CA GLU A 110 -14.47 -11.46 -2.85
C GLU A 110 -14.67 -12.53 -3.94
N ALA A 111 -14.60 -13.79 -3.57
CA ALA A 111 -14.75 -14.91 -4.50
C ALA A 111 -16.22 -15.37 -4.64
N GLY A 112 -17.16 -14.77 -3.89
CA GLY A 112 -18.57 -15.09 -3.88
C GLY A 112 -19.01 -15.81 -2.60
N GLN A 113 -20.32 -16.05 -2.50
CA GLN A 113 -20.86 -16.86 -1.39
C GLN A 113 -20.47 -18.32 -1.60
N ALA A 114 -20.03 -18.92 -0.52
CA ALA A 114 -19.76 -20.37 -0.51
C ALA A 114 -21.03 -21.18 -0.68
#